data_eb6e58a9844ad16011812acf8b5bc439
#
_entry.id   eb6e58a9844ad16011812acf8b5bc439
#
_cell.length_a   1.000
_cell.length_b   1.000
_cell.length_c   1.000
_cell.angle_alpha   90.00
_cell.angle_beta   90.00
_cell.angle_gamma   90.00
#
_symmetry.space_group_name_H-M   'P 1'
#
loop_
_entity.id
_entity.type
_entity.pdbx_description
1 polymer ?
#
loop_
_entity_poly.entity_id
_entity_poly.type
_entity_poly.pdbx_seq_one_letter_code
_entity_poly.pdbx_strand_id
1 'polypeptide(L)'
;MAPSNYSTDEKVLCFHHEILYEAKILELRHKDSSDKKSPFEYRVHYKGWKNTWDDWVLEDRLRKWTDENRELATNIRKEAEASLRGKNSKTPSKKRAISEHSSVRDSEERGNSVSGRGNKRIRENDIEREEQFHARPSIRIVMPDNLKSLIVDDWERVTKNGSVVKLPAPKPVHDILQDWRAEELPKRHRFDVTVMDEVIAGLSEYFEVVLDKLLLYRYERHQFRTLKKKYNGEKEKSPIYIYGAEHLIRLFSLMPELLAQTNMEYKSTGRSHEELSKLSIWLSRNSEKYFRTEYVNANEIAPENV
;
A
#
# COMPACT_ATOMS: atom_id res chain seq x y z
N MET A 1 31.11 7.11 30.21
CA MET A 1 29.75 6.86 29.72
C MET A 1 29.21 8.15 29.15
N ALA A 2 28.80 8.20 27.91
CA ALA A 2 28.09 9.37 27.43
C ALA A 2 26.72 9.40 28.15
N PRO A 3 26.35 10.53 28.77
CA PRO A 3 25.05 10.63 29.43
C PRO A 3 23.94 10.53 28.38
N SER A 4 22.83 9.88 28.74
CA SER A 4 21.64 9.89 27.92
C SER A 4 21.09 11.32 27.80
N ASN A 5 20.70 11.74 26.61
CA ASN A 5 20.15 13.08 26.36
C ASN A 5 18.73 13.25 26.89
N TYR A 6 18.06 12.14 27.22
CA TYR A 6 16.69 12.10 27.72
C TYR A 6 16.60 11.23 28.98
N SER A 7 15.63 11.52 29.83
CA SER A 7 15.38 10.79 31.07
C SER A 7 14.03 10.06 31.05
N THR A 8 13.88 9.08 31.94
CA THR A 8 12.59 8.41 32.17
C THR A 8 11.57 9.44 32.64
N ASP A 9 10.32 9.25 32.26
CA ASP A 9 9.18 10.15 32.54
C ASP A 9 9.25 11.53 31.87
N GLU A 10 10.27 11.79 31.06
CA GLU A 10 10.40 13.05 30.33
C GLU A 10 9.34 13.16 29.21
N LYS A 11 8.72 14.34 29.09
CA LYS A 11 7.87 14.68 27.96
C LYS A 11 8.73 15.05 26.77
N VAL A 12 8.39 14.45 25.63
CA VAL A 12 9.13 14.64 24.37
C VAL A 12 8.14 14.75 23.21
N LEU A 13 8.66 15.13 22.08
CA LEU A 13 7.99 14.97 20.80
C LEU A 13 8.70 13.84 20.04
N CYS A 14 7.95 12.90 19.52
CA CYS A 14 8.48 11.74 18.80
C CYS A 14 7.91 11.69 17.39
N PHE A 15 8.79 11.52 16.42
CA PHE A 15 8.38 11.26 15.03
C PHE A 15 7.76 9.86 14.94
N HIS A 16 6.51 9.84 14.52
CA HIS A 16 5.88 8.63 14.02
C HIS A 16 5.54 8.85 12.54
N HIS A 17 6.26 8.16 11.67
CA HIS A 17 6.35 8.51 10.24
C HIS A 17 6.83 9.96 10.03
N GLU A 18 6.08 10.74 9.28
CA GLU A 18 6.41 12.13 8.94
C GLU A 18 5.79 13.14 9.91
N ILE A 19 5.05 12.70 10.92
CA ILE A 19 4.32 13.57 11.85
C ILE A 19 4.95 13.48 13.25
N LEU A 20 5.03 14.61 13.90
CA LEU A 20 5.60 14.75 15.24
C LEU A 20 4.48 14.73 16.29
N TYR A 21 4.49 13.75 17.18
CA TYR A 21 3.48 13.51 18.20
C TYR A 21 3.99 13.78 19.62
N GLU A 22 3.09 14.20 20.50
CA GLU A 22 3.37 14.26 21.94
C GLU A 22 3.59 12.84 22.48
N ALA A 23 4.71 12.61 23.17
CA ALA A 23 5.04 11.34 23.77
C ALA A 23 5.69 11.51 25.14
N LYS A 24 5.74 10.43 25.88
CA LYS A 24 6.43 10.32 27.18
C LYS A 24 7.39 9.15 27.13
N ILE A 25 8.60 9.33 27.63
CA ILE A 25 9.58 8.26 27.74
C ILE A 25 9.21 7.40 28.95
N LEU A 26 9.03 6.10 28.72
CA LEU A 26 8.73 5.11 29.75
C LEU A 26 10.02 4.48 30.29
N GLU A 27 10.90 4.07 29.39
CA GLU A 27 12.12 3.35 29.70
C GLU A 27 13.24 3.75 28.76
N LEU A 28 14.48 3.54 29.17
CA LEU A 28 15.67 3.73 28.35
C LEU A 28 16.59 2.52 28.50
N ARG A 29 17.25 2.12 27.42
CA ARG A 29 18.25 1.05 27.40
C ARG A 29 19.33 1.31 26.37
N HIS A 30 20.45 0.64 26.48
CA HIS A 30 21.41 0.56 25.38
C HIS A 30 20.88 -0.37 24.30
N LYS A 31 21.01 -0.01 23.03
CA LYS A 31 20.59 -0.82 21.88
C LYS A 31 21.25 -2.19 21.89
N ASP A 32 22.53 -2.24 22.26
CA ASP A 32 23.25 -3.48 22.50
C ASP A 32 23.64 -3.56 24.00
N SER A 33 23.06 -4.54 24.68
CA SER A 33 23.30 -4.76 26.11
C SER A 33 24.78 -5.13 26.43
N SER A 34 25.50 -5.65 25.44
CA SER A 34 26.92 -6.05 25.56
C SER A 34 27.86 -4.90 25.32
N ASP A 35 27.49 -3.85 24.62
CA ASP A 35 28.32 -2.70 24.32
C ASP A 35 27.77 -1.42 25.00
N LYS A 36 28.47 -1.02 26.09
CA LYS A 36 28.16 0.23 26.83
C LYS A 36 28.38 1.52 26.02
N LYS A 37 28.91 1.43 24.80
CA LYS A 37 29.07 2.56 23.88
C LYS A 37 27.95 2.59 22.80
N SER A 38 27.08 1.59 22.77
CA SER A 38 25.96 1.56 21.84
C SER A 38 24.99 2.72 22.11
N PRO A 39 24.29 3.25 21.08
CA PRO A 39 23.31 4.30 21.27
C PRO A 39 22.17 3.85 22.18
N PHE A 40 21.55 4.83 22.84
CA PHE A 40 20.37 4.58 23.64
C PHE A 40 19.12 4.37 22.77
N GLU A 41 18.28 3.46 23.18
CA GLU A 41 16.89 3.31 22.71
C GLU A 41 15.95 3.71 23.84
N TYR A 42 14.87 4.38 23.47
CA TYR A 42 13.89 4.95 24.38
C TYR A 42 12.52 4.31 24.09
N ARG A 43 11.90 3.73 25.09
CA ARG A 43 10.52 3.29 25.00
C ARG A 43 9.61 4.47 25.22
N VAL A 44 8.80 4.78 24.22
CA VAL A 44 7.92 5.95 24.25
C VAL A 44 6.45 5.54 24.25
N HIS A 45 5.67 6.26 25.02
CA HIS A 45 4.21 6.21 24.98
C HIS A 45 3.66 7.47 24.33
N TYR A 46 2.88 7.31 23.28
CA TYR A 46 2.25 8.43 22.58
C TYR A 46 1.00 8.88 23.31
N LYS A 47 0.86 10.16 23.59
CA LYS A 47 -0.25 10.74 24.34
C LYS A 47 -1.59 10.47 23.66
N GLY A 48 -2.48 9.77 24.36
CA GLY A 48 -3.82 9.43 23.88
C GLY A 48 -3.89 8.19 23.01
N TRP A 49 -2.76 7.52 22.81
CA TRP A 49 -2.71 6.24 22.11
C TRP A 49 -2.80 5.07 23.10
N LYS A 50 -3.17 3.89 22.62
CA LYS A 50 -3.16 2.68 23.44
C LYS A 50 -1.72 2.23 23.71
N ASN A 51 -1.46 1.62 24.86
CA ASN A 51 -0.13 1.11 25.24
C ASN A 51 0.43 0.07 24.25
N THR A 52 -0.41 -0.52 23.41
CA THR A 52 0.01 -1.42 22.32
C THR A 52 0.84 -0.70 21.24
N TRP A 53 0.82 0.64 21.24
CA TRP A 53 1.58 1.50 20.33
C TRP A 53 2.90 2.00 20.93
N ASP A 54 3.22 1.58 22.16
CA ASP A 54 4.50 1.91 22.76
C ASP A 54 5.63 1.28 21.96
N ASP A 55 6.59 2.09 21.54
CA ASP A 55 7.65 1.70 20.61
C ASP A 55 9.01 2.03 21.17
N TRP A 56 10.02 1.21 20.81
CA TRP A 56 11.43 1.49 21.09
C TRP A 56 12.00 2.31 19.94
N VAL A 57 12.40 3.54 20.24
CA VAL A 57 12.87 4.50 19.25
C VAL A 57 14.29 4.95 19.56
N LEU A 58 15.06 5.27 18.51
CA LEU A 58 16.36 5.90 18.64
C LEU A 58 16.21 7.42 18.87
N GLU A 59 17.27 8.03 19.31
CA GLU A 59 17.32 9.46 19.64
C GLU A 59 17.00 10.37 18.44
N ASP A 60 17.32 9.96 17.23
CA ASP A 60 17.04 10.71 16.00
C ASP A 60 15.54 10.99 15.76
N ARG A 61 14.66 10.11 16.28
CA ARG A 61 13.22 10.28 16.24
C ARG A 61 12.68 11.18 17.36
N LEU A 62 13.49 11.56 18.33
CA LEU A 62 13.06 12.35 19.47
C LEU A 62 13.43 13.83 19.33
N ARG A 63 12.56 14.69 19.85
CA ARG A 63 12.80 16.12 20.01
C ARG A 63 12.39 16.55 21.41
N LYS A 64 13.18 17.46 22.00
CA LYS A 64 12.86 18.05 23.30
C LYS A 64 11.53 18.77 23.25
N TRP A 65 10.83 18.78 24.38
CA TRP A 65 9.57 19.49 24.58
C TRP A 65 9.80 21.00 24.72
N THR A 66 10.17 21.67 23.62
CA THR A 66 10.38 23.12 23.53
C THR A 66 9.23 23.75 22.74
N ASP A 67 9.04 25.07 22.91
CA ASP A 67 8.00 25.80 22.17
C ASP A 67 8.29 25.76 20.67
N GLU A 68 9.54 25.88 20.26
CA GLU A 68 9.97 25.76 18.85
C GLU A 68 9.59 24.39 18.25
N ASN A 69 9.86 23.32 18.95
CA ASN A 69 9.53 21.96 18.48
C ASN A 69 8.02 21.69 18.48
N ARG A 70 7.26 22.34 19.37
CA ARG A 70 5.79 22.28 19.40
C ARG A 70 5.18 23.05 18.23
N GLU A 71 5.73 24.20 17.87
CA GLU A 71 5.34 24.92 16.67
C GLU A 71 5.66 24.11 15.41
N LEU A 72 6.85 23.48 15.37
CA LEU A 72 7.24 22.60 14.28
C LEU A 72 6.23 21.44 14.14
N ALA A 73 5.85 20.79 15.25
CA ALA A 73 4.85 19.72 15.24
C ALA A 73 3.48 20.19 14.71
N THR A 74 3.07 21.41 15.09
CA THR A 74 1.84 22.02 14.61
C THR A 74 1.88 22.34 13.13
N ASN A 75 3.02 22.84 12.63
CA ASN A 75 3.20 23.18 11.23
C ASN A 75 3.23 21.93 10.36
N ILE A 76 3.98 20.90 10.76
CA ILE A 76 4.01 19.60 10.05
C ILE A 76 2.60 19.01 9.96
N ARG A 77 1.81 19.07 11.05
CA ARG A 77 0.43 18.57 11.04
C ARG A 77 -0.47 19.38 10.10
N LYS A 78 -0.37 20.72 10.11
CA LYS A 78 -1.11 21.59 9.19
C LYS A 78 -0.75 21.35 7.73
N GLU A 79 0.53 21.13 7.46
CA GLU A 79 1.02 20.86 6.11
C GLU A 79 0.55 19.50 5.60
N ALA A 80 0.56 18.48 6.46
CA ALA A 80 -0.03 17.19 6.17
C ALA A 80 -1.54 17.29 5.91
N GLU A 81 -2.28 18.04 6.73
CA GLU A 81 -3.72 18.29 6.52
C GLU A 81 -3.99 19.13 5.25
N ALA A 82 -3.17 20.13 4.94
CA ALA A 82 -3.30 20.94 3.73
C ALA A 82 -3.03 20.12 2.47
N SER A 83 -2.05 19.24 2.51
CA SER A 83 -1.74 18.27 1.44
C SER A 83 -2.92 17.34 1.16
N LEU A 84 -3.65 16.94 2.19
CA LEU A 84 -4.87 16.12 2.07
C LEU A 84 -6.06 16.92 1.51
N ARG A 85 -6.22 18.22 1.89
CA ARG A 85 -7.28 19.09 1.39
C ARG A 85 -7.06 19.57 -0.04
N GLY A 86 -5.82 19.74 -0.47
CA GLY A 86 -5.45 20.18 -1.82
C GLY A 86 -5.83 19.22 -2.95
N LYS A 87 -6.08 17.96 -2.64
CA LYS A 87 -6.53 16.93 -3.60
C LYS A 87 -8.04 16.91 -3.86
N ASN A 88 -8.86 17.61 -3.06
CA ASN A 88 -10.33 17.55 -3.13
C ASN A 88 -11.04 18.80 -3.65
N SER A 89 -10.34 19.80 -4.20
CA SER A 89 -11.00 21.01 -4.69
C SER A 89 -10.81 21.25 -6.18
N LYS A 90 -11.59 20.52 -6.99
CA LYS A 90 -11.94 20.95 -8.37
C LYS A 90 -13.36 20.51 -8.72
N THR A 91 -14.34 21.24 -8.21
CA THR A 91 -15.63 21.45 -8.90
C THR A 91 -16.23 22.76 -8.45
N PRO A 92 -16.56 23.70 -9.35
CA PRO A 92 -17.21 24.95 -8.99
C PRO A 92 -18.71 24.75 -8.90
N SER A 93 -19.28 24.84 -7.72
CA SER A 93 -20.73 24.92 -7.57
C SER A 93 -21.19 26.38 -7.60
N LYS A 94 -22.09 26.66 -8.54
CA LYS A 94 -22.80 27.94 -8.74
C LYS A 94 -23.55 28.34 -7.46
N LYS A 95 -23.31 29.58 -7.04
CA LYS A 95 -24.13 30.32 -6.09
C LYS A 95 -25.56 30.48 -6.58
N ARG A 96 -26.53 30.24 -5.72
CA ARG A 96 -27.83 30.91 -5.75
C ARG A 96 -28.18 31.35 -4.33
N ALA A 97 -28.47 32.63 -4.23
CA ALA A 97 -28.74 33.36 -3.01
C ALA A 97 -30.26 33.43 -2.73
N ILE A 98 -30.56 33.77 -1.46
CA ILE A 98 -31.75 34.45 -0.92
C ILE A 98 -32.97 33.54 -0.71
N SER A 99 -33.60 33.47 0.45
CA SER A 99 -34.06 34.54 1.35
C SER A 99 -34.55 33.99 2.70
N GLU A 100 -34.47 34.84 3.69
CA GLU A 100 -35.06 34.72 5.00
C GLU A 100 -36.58 34.50 5.00
N HIS A 101 -37.15 33.76 5.92
CA HIS A 101 -38.17 34.25 6.86
C HIS A 101 -38.49 33.26 7.97
N SER A 102 -38.45 33.84 9.12
CA SER A 102 -38.81 33.55 10.46
C SER A 102 -40.13 32.80 10.75
N SER A 103 -40.10 32.25 11.93
CA SER A 103 -41.11 32.19 13.02
C SER A 103 -42.01 30.95 13.15
N VAL A 104 -41.81 30.28 14.23
CA VAL A 104 -42.57 30.19 15.51
C VAL A 104 -43.71 29.18 15.58
N ARG A 105 -43.60 28.33 16.62
CA ARG A 105 -44.67 27.65 17.44
C ARG A 105 -45.45 26.50 16.78
N ASP A 106 -45.79 25.48 17.42
CA ASP A 106 -45.99 24.99 18.82
C ASP A 106 -46.87 23.73 18.73
N SER A 107 -46.77 22.87 19.73
CA SER A 107 -47.77 21.96 20.26
C SER A 107 -48.13 20.64 19.57
N GLU A 108 -47.77 19.59 20.28
CA GLU A 108 -48.60 18.51 20.85
C GLU A 108 -49.59 17.76 19.92
N GLU A 109 -49.57 16.50 19.90
CA GLU A 109 -50.11 15.44 20.75
C GLU A 109 -50.45 14.17 19.94
N ARG A 110 -50.04 13.05 20.47
CA ARG A 110 -50.70 11.73 20.48
C ARG A 110 -51.18 11.05 19.22
N GLY A 111 -50.78 9.80 19.13
CA GLY A 111 -51.66 8.78 18.60
C GLY A 111 -50.97 7.55 18.00
N ASN A 112 -50.58 6.67 18.82
CA ASN A 112 -50.74 5.20 18.85
C ASN A 112 -51.10 4.48 17.53
N SER A 113 -50.29 3.49 17.25
CA SER A 113 -50.62 2.07 17.01
C SER A 113 -50.06 1.44 15.73
N VAL A 114 -49.27 0.44 15.99
CA VAL A 114 -49.32 -0.96 15.57
C VAL A 114 -48.76 -1.36 14.17
N SER A 115 -47.67 -2.11 14.30
CA SER A 115 -47.40 -3.37 13.64
C SER A 115 -47.10 -3.35 12.13
N GLY A 116 -45.86 -3.60 11.83
CA GLY A 116 -45.36 -4.07 10.55
C GLY A 116 -43.94 -4.57 10.66
N ARG A 117 -43.75 -5.81 11.11
CA ARG A 117 -42.49 -6.52 11.08
C ARG A 117 -41.94 -6.59 9.65
N GLY A 118 -40.92 -5.83 9.39
CA GLY A 118 -40.07 -5.98 8.24
C GLY A 118 -38.65 -5.66 8.67
N ASN A 119 -37.94 -6.65 9.22
CA ASN A 119 -36.52 -6.57 9.49
C ASN A 119 -35.77 -6.44 8.15
N LYS A 120 -35.75 -5.25 7.57
CA LYS A 120 -34.68 -4.85 6.68
C LYS A 120 -33.45 -4.63 7.57
N ARG A 121 -32.72 -5.70 7.86
CA ARG A 121 -31.33 -5.58 8.29
C ARG A 121 -30.64 -4.78 7.20
N ILE A 122 -30.45 -3.52 7.50
CA ILE A 122 -29.66 -2.60 6.71
C ILE A 122 -28.26 -3.20 6.66
N ARG A 123 -27.82 -3.57 5.47
CA ARG A 123 -26.44 -3.91 5.13
C ARG A 123 -25.56 -2.65 5.24
N GLU A 124 -25.59 -1.98 6.38
CA GLU A 124 -24.74 -0.81 6.67
C GLU A 124 -23.33 -1.19 7.11
N ASN A 125 -23.07 -2.50 7.32
CA ASN A 125 -21.77 -2.94 7.83
C ASN A 125 -20.76 -3.36 6.78
N ASP A 126 -21.12 -3.36 5.50
CA ASP A 126 -20.21 -3.80 4.43
C ASP A 126 -19.44 -2.64 3.76
N ILE A 127 -19.78 -1.39 4.08
CA ILE A 127 -19.05 -0.22 3.58
C ILE A 127 -18.18 0.30 4.72
N GLU A 128 -16.90 0.06 4.61
CA GLU A 128 -15.92 0.62 5.53
C GLU A 128 -15.97 2.14 5.47
N ARG A 129 -16.01 2.79 6.64
CA ARG A 129 -15.98 4.25 6.73
C ARG A 129 -14.64 4.77 6.23
N GLU A 130 -14.65 5.84 5.45
CA GLU A 130 -13.45 6.50 4.91
C GLU A 130 -12.39 6.78 5.98
N GLU A 131 -12.81 7.14 7.20
CA GLU A 131 -11.93 7.33 8.35
C GLU A 131 -11.19 6.06 8.77
N GLN A 132 -11.83 4.89 8.67
CA GLN A 132 -11.22 3.59 9.00
C GLN A 132 -10.25 3.16 7.91
N PHE A 133 -10.56 3.45 6.65
CA PHE A 133 -9.67 3.19 5.52
C PHE A 133 -8.39 4.05 5.61
N HIS A 134 -8.52 5.33 5.94
CA HIS A 134 -7.37 6.23 6.11
C HIS A 134 -6.57 5.98 7.39
N ALA A 135 -7.17 5.35 8.40
CA ALA A 135 -6.49 4.96 9.63
C ALA A 135 -5.66 3.67 9.49
N ARG A 136 -5.80 2.97 8.37
CA ARG A 136 -4.97 1.78 8.09
C ARG A 136 -3.52 2.17 7.86
N PRO A 137 -2.56 1.37 8.32
CA PRO A 137 -1.15 1.65 8.08
C PRO A 137 -0.89 1.68 6.56
N SER A 138 -0.49 2.82 6.05
CA SER A 138 -0.09 2.97 4.66
C SER A 138 1.20 2.20 4.42
N ILE A 139 1.11 1.13 3.64
CA ILE A 139 2.26 0.34 3.23
C ILE A 139 2.83 0.99 1.97
N ARG A 140 4.05 1.48 2.04
CA ARG A 140 4.74 2.05 0.88
C ARG A 140 5.79 1.06 0.37
N ILE A 141 5.51 0.40 -0.74
CA ILE A 141 6.53 -0.40 -1.43
C ILE A 141 7.47 0.56 -2.17
N VAL A 142 8.76 0.41 -1.96
CA VAL A 142 9.77 1.20 -2.67
C VAL A 142 9.72 0.82 -4.15
N MET A 143 9.33 1.78 -4.99
CA MET A 143 9.34 1.61 -6.44
C MET A 143 10.34 2.60 -7.05
N PRO A 144 11.47 2.12 -7.58
CA PRO A 144 12.47 2.95 -8.25
C PRO A 144 11.91 3.71 -9.46
N ASP A 145 12.50 4.86 -9.79
CA ASP A 145 11.95 5.76 -10.81
C ASP A 145 11.96 5.17 -12.22
N ASN A 146 12.95 4.32 -12.53
CA ASN A 146 12.96 3.60 -13.82
C ASN A 146 11.75 2.66 -13.95
N LEU A 147 11.32 1.97 -12.88
CA LEU A 147 10.12 1.13 -12.94
C LEU A 147 8.85 1.98 -13.05
N LYS A 148 8.81 3.16 -12.40
CA LYS A 148 7.69 4.10 -12.57
C LYS A 148 7.58 4.58 -14.02
N SER A 149 8.70 4.90 -14.66
CA SER A 149 8.72 5.28 -16.08
C SER A 149 8.22 4.15 -16.96
N LEU A 150 8.68 2.90 -16.72
CA LEU A 150 8.22 1.73 -17.47
C LEU A 150 6.71 1.49 -17.34
N ILE A 151 6.12 1.73 -16.15
CA ILE A 151 4.66 1.64 -15.97
C ILE A 151 3.92 2.71 -16.79
N VAL A 152 4.43 3.93 -16.81
CA VAL A 152 3.83 5.03 -17.58
C VAL A 152 3.92 4.75 -19.07
N ASP A 153 5.09 4.31 -19.56
CA ASP A 153 5.30 3.94 -20.94
C ASP A 153 4.39 2.79 -21.39
N ASP A 154 4.27 1.76 -20.55
CA ASP A 154 3.38 0.62 -20.77
C ASP A 154 1.92 1.07 -20.84
N TRP A 155 1.49 1.88 -19.86
CA TRP A 155 0.14 2.45 -19.86
C TRP A 155 -0.15 3.25 -21.13
N GLU A 156 0.79 4.08 -21.57
CA GLU A 156 0.62 4.89 -22.77
C GLU A 156 0.54 4.03 -24.04
N ARG A 157 1.41 3.05 -24.18
CA ARG A 157 1.39 2.11 -25.31
C ARG A 157 0.08 1.35 -25.40
N VAL A 158 -0.41 0.85 -24.28
CA VAL A 158 -1.64 0.04 -24.30
C VAL A 158 -2.89 0.91 -24.43
N THR A 159 -2.99 2.01 -23.66
CA THR A 159 -4.24 2.77 -23.58
C THR A 159 -4.40 3.82 -24.68
N LYS A 160 -3.29 4.46 -25.10
CA LYS A 160 -3.32 5.49 -26.15
C LYS A 160 -3.05 4.91 -27.52
N ASN A 161 -2.05 4.04 -27.65
CA ASN A 161 -1.62 3.51 -28.94
C ASN A 161 -2.33 2.22 -29.33
N GLY A 162 -3.12 1.61 -28.41
CA GLY A 162 -3.81 0.34 -28.67
C GLY A 162 -2.89 -0.85 -28.92
N SER A 163 -1.63 -0.76 -28.43
CA SER A 163 -0.65 -1.84 -28.57
C SER A 163 -0.63 -2.67 -27.29
N VAL A 164 -0.62 -3.98 -27.42
CA VAL A 164 -0.60 -4.90 -26.29
C VAL A 164 0.68 -5.74 -26.29
N VAL A 165 1.06 -6.18 -25.12
CA VAL A 165 2.25 -7.04 -24.93
C VAL A 165 2.07 -8.35 -25.70
N LYS A 166 3.09 -8.74 -26.47
CA LYS A 166 3.11 -10.02 -27.15
C LYS A 166 3.25 -11.16 -26.14
N LEU A 167 2.32 -12.09 -26.17
CA LEU A 167 2.26 -13.22 -25.25
C LEU A 167 2.44 -14.56 -25.97
N PRO A 168 3.07 -15.57 -25.34
CA PRO A 168 3.64 -15.53 -23.98
C PRO A 168 4.89 -14.64 -23.90
N ALA A 169 5.11 -14.04 -22.73
CA ALA A 169 6.30 -13.24 -22.47
C ALA A 169 7.57 -14.10 -22.55
N PRO A 170 8.70 -13.58 -23.08
CA PRO A 170 9.97 -14.31 -23.14
C PRO A 170 10.49 -14.74 -21.76
N LYS A 171 10.17 -13.97 -20.73
CA LYS A 171 10.45 -14.24 -19.32
C LYS A 171 9.16 -14.03 -18.52
N PRO A 172 8.40 -15.10 -18.26
CA PRO A 172 7.18 -15.04 -17.47
C PRO A 172 7.44 -14.64 -16.01
N VAL A 173 6.41 -14.18 -15.33
CA VAL A 173 6.48 -13.79 -13.90
C VAL A 173 7.03 -14.91 -13.04
N HIS A 174 6.63 -16.17 -13.29
CA HIS A 174 7.18 -17.33 -12.60
C HIS A 174 8.70 -17.36 -12.68
N ASP A 175 9.28 -17.24 -13.88
CA ASP A 175 10.72 -17.31 -14.08
C ASP A 175 11.44 -16.12 -13.44
N ILE A 176 10.83 -14.92 -13.49
CA ILE A 176 11.35 -13.72 -12.83
C ILE A 176 11.47 -13.95 -11.31
N LEU A 177 10.44 -14.52 -10.68
CA LEU A 177 10.44 -14.80 -9.26
C LEU A 177 11.45 -15.90 -8.87
N GLN A 178 11.60 -16.92 -9.72
CA GLN A 178 12.61 -17.97 -9.51
C GLN A 178 14.04 -17.44 -9.72
N ASP A 179 14.28 -16.60 -10.72
CA ASP A 179 15.57 -15.94 -10.93
C ASP A 179 15.96 -15.08 -9.71
N TRP A 180 15.00 -14.30 -9.18
CA TRP A 180 15.21 -13.51 -7.96
C TRP A 180 15.52 -14.39 -6.76
N ARG A 181 14.75 -15.44 -6.55
CA ARG A 181 14.98 -16.42 -5.47
C ARG A 181 16.38 -17.03 -5.56
N ALA A 182 16.78 -17.47 -6.74
CA ALA A 182 18.08 -18.11 -6.95
C ALA A 182 19.25 -17.15 -6.65
N GLU A 183 19.13 -15.88 -7.02
CA GLU A 183 20.16 -14.87 -6.77
C GLU A 183 20.26 -14.46 -5.30
N GLU A 184 19.10 -14.39 -4.59
CA GLU A 184 19.05 -13.97 -3.21
C GLU A 184 19.31 -15.09 -2.20
N LEU A 185 19.03 -16.35 -2.57
CA LEU A 185 19.18 -17.50 -1.69
C LEU A 185 20.54 -17.61 -0.99
N PRO A 186 21.69 -17.45 -1.68
CA PRO A 186 23.01 -17.59 -1.04
C PRO A 186 23.36 -16.43 -0.09
N LYS A 187 22.61 -15.32 -0.13
CA LYS A 187 22.86 -14.10 0.65
C LYS A 187 22.08 -14.09 1.97
N ARG A 188 21.22 -15.10 2.23
CA ARG A 188 20.22 -15.07 3.30
C ARG A 188 20.41 -16.15 4.36
N HIS A 189 19.95 -15.85 5.56
CA HIS A 189 19.81 -16.83 6.60
C HIS A 189 18.55 -17.68 6.40
N ARG A 190 18.52 -18.91 6.95
CA ARG A 190 17.44 -19.87 6.77
C ARG A 190 16.04 -19.30 7.05
N PHE A 191 15.91 -18.48 8.08
CA PHE A 191 14.63 -17.84 8.44
C PHE A 191 14.16 -16.86 7.36
N ASP A 192 15.07 -16.04 6.83
CA ASP A 192 14.74 -15.05 5.79
C ASP A 192 14.37 -15.72 4.46
N VAL A 193 14.91 -16.92 4.20
CA VAL A 193 14.54 -17.73 3.03
C VAL A 193 13.08 -18.18 3.14
N THR A 194 12.63 -18.62 4.30
CA THR A 194 11.23 -19.03 4.51
C THR A 194 10.27 -17.87 4.25
N VAL A 195 10.57 -16.68 4.78
CA VAL A 195 9.76 -15.48 4.54
C VAL A 195 9.74 -15.10 3.06
N MET A 196 10.88 -15.16 2.38
CA MET A 196 10.97 -14.90 0.93
C MET A 196 10.11 -15.89 0.14
N ASP A 197 10.18 -17.18 0.47
CA ASP A 197 9.40 -18.23 -0.21
C ASP A 197 7.89 -18.04 0.01
N GLU A 198 7.47 -17.65 1.22
CA GLU A 198 6.08 -17.30 1.51
C GLU A 198 5.61 -16.08 0.72
N VAL A 199 6.45 -15.05 0.60
CA VAL A 199 6.14 -13.84 -0.19
C VAL A 199 6.04 -14.19 -1.68
N ILE A 200 6.94 -15.02 -2.21
CA ILE A 200 6.88 -15.47 -3.60
C ILE A 200 5.58 -16.25 -3.86
N ALA A 201 5.22 -17.18 -2.97
CA ALA A 201 4.00 -17.97 -3.09
C ALA A 201 2.74 -17.06 -3.05
N GLY A 202 2.66 -16.15 -2.07
CA GLY A 202 1.57 -15.21 -1.96
C GLY A 202 1.45 -14.27 -3.15
N LEU A 203 2.59 -13.73 -3.63
CA LEU A 203 2.61 -12.86 -4.81
C LEU A 203 2.15 -13.60 -6.07
N SER A 204 2.53 -14.86 -6.21
CA SER A 204 2.11 -15.71 -7.33
C SER A 204 0.60 -15.94 -7.32
N GLU A 205 0.05 -16.27 -6.17
CA GLU A 205 -1.40 -16.47 -5.98
C GLU A 205 -2.18 -15.16 -6.23
N TYR A 206 -1.70 -14.04 -5.67
CA TYR A 206 -2.29 -12.72 -5.93
C TYR A 206 -2.28 -12.37 -7.40
N PHE A 207 -1.17 -12.59 -8.10
CA PHE A 207 -1.05 -12.30 -9.52
C PHE A 207 -2.12 -13.04 -10.34
N GLU A 208 -2.32 -14.33 -10.07
CA GLU A 208 -3.32 -15.14 -10.76
C GLU A 208 -4.76 -14.65 -10.52
N VAL A 209 -5.07 -14.29 -9.26
CA VAL A 209 -6.43 -13.87 -8.87
C VAL A 209 -6.78 -12.48 -9.37
N VAL A 210 -5.80 -11.55 -9.40
CA VAL A 210 -6.08 -10.15 -9.73
C VAL A 210 -5.83 -9.78 -11.18
N LEU A 211 -5.14 -10.64 -11.95
CA LEU A 211 -4.76 -10.33 -13.33
C LEU A 211 -5.95 -9.88 -14.16
N ASP A 212 -6.97 -10.70 -14.28
CA ASP A 212 -8.15 -10.44 -15.11
C ASP A 212 -9.04 -9.32 -14.58
N LYS A 213 -8.96 -9.05 -13.28
CA LYS A 213 -9.82 -8.08 -12.59
C LYS A 213 -9.21 -6.68 -12.58
N LEU A 214 -7.92 -6.58 -12.27
CA LEU A 214 -7.26 -5.31 -11.95
C LEU A 214 -6.08 -4.96 -12.86
N LEU A 215 -5.32 -5.94 -13.39
CA LEU A 215 -4.06 -5.68 -14.09
C LEU A 215 -4.22 -5.46 -15.58
N LEU A 216 -5.29 -5.96 -16.19
CA LEU A 216 -5.49 -5.87 -17.64
C LEU A 216 -6.23 -4.61 -18.04
N TYR A 217 -5.64 -3.85 -18.95
CA TYR A 217 -6.30 -2.75 -19.63
C TYR A 217 -7.34 -3.23 -20.62
N ARG A 218 -8.19 -2.33 -21.10
CA ARG A 218 -9.33 -2.66 -21.98
C ARG A 218 -8.92 -3.46 -23.21
N TYR A 219 -7.83 -3.08 -23.86
CA TYR A 219 -7.37 -3.70 -25.11
C TYR A 219 -6.79 -5.12 -24.92
N GLU A 220 -6.24 -5.42 -23.74
CA GLU A 220 -5.68 -6.73 -23.42
C GLU A 220 -6.73 -7.78 -23.07
N ARG A 221 -7.96 -7.37 -22.73
CA ARG A 221 -9.03 -8.29 -22.32
C ARG A 221 -9.44 -9.27 -23.40
N HIS A 222 -9.34 -8.88 -24.68
CA HIS A 222 -9.61 -9.78 -25.80
C HIS A 222 -8.55 -10.86 -25.89
N GLN A 223 -7.27 -10.48 -25.86
CA GLN A 223 -6.12 -11.40 -25.86
C GLN A 223 -6.22 -12.40 -24.70
N PHE A 224 -6.54 -11.93 -23.50
CA PHE A 224 -6.74 -12.79 -22.33
C PHE A 224 -7.84 -13.84 -22.53
N ARG A 225 -8.99 -13.45 -23.09
CA ARG A 225 -10.08 -14.41 -23.36
C ARG A 225 -9.66 -15.50 -24.35
N THR A 226 -8.93 -15.14 -25.38
CA THR A 226 -8.41 -16.07 -26.39
C THR A 226 -7.43 -17.05 -25.74
N LEU A 227 -6.47 -16.54 -24.95
CA LEU A 227 -5.53 -17.37 -24.21
C LEU A 227 -6.21 -18.29 -23.21
N LYS A 228 -7.22 -17.79 -22.47
CA LYS A 228 -7.97 -18.59 -21.51
C LYS A 228 -8.72 -19.74 -22.16
N LYS A 229 -9.29 -19.55 -23.37
CA LYS A 229 -9.91 -20.62 -24.14
C LYS A 229 -8.89 -21.67 -24.60
N LYS A 230 -7.71 -21.21 -25.05
CA LYS A 230 -6.65 -22.06 -25.58
C LYS A 230 -5.98 -22.94 -24.52
N TYR A 231 -5.88 -22.41 -23.27
CA TYR A 231 -5.10 -23.00 -22.20
C TYR A 231 -5.93 -23.51 -21.02
N ASN A 232 -7.21 -23.74 -21.23
CA ASN A 232 -8.14 -24.12 -20.18
C ASN A 232 -7.73 -25.44 -19.50
N GLY A 233 -7.27 -25.35 -18.26
CA GLY A 233 -7.04 -26.48 -17.34
C GLY A 233 -5.62 -27.01 -17.23
N GLU A 234 -4.64 -26.50 -17.95
CA GLU A 234 -3.23 -26.91 -17.80
C GLU A 234 -2.49 -26.00 -16.83
N LYS A 235 -1.90 -26.57 -15.78
CA LYS A 235 -1.23 -25.83 -14.69
C LYS A 235 -0.03 -25.00 -15.20
N GLU A 236 0.70 -25.51 -16.18
CA GLU A 236 1.85 -24.83 -16.81
C GLU A 236 1.43 -23.69 -17.76
N LYS A 237 0.14 -23.51 -17.97
CA LYS A 237 -0.47 -22.46 -18.80
C LYS A 237 -1.31 -21.48 -17.98
N SER A 238 -1.08 -21.46 -16.67
CA SER A 238 -1.60 -20.44 -15.78
C SER A 238 -1.03 -19.06 -16.14
N PRO A 239 -1.74 -17.97 -15.86
CA PRO A 239 -1.31 -16.61 -16.16
C PRO A 239 0.13 -16.27 -15.74
N ILE A 240 0.61 -16.80 -14.62
CA ILE A 240 1.97 -16.56 -14.13
C ILE A 240 3.06 -17.08 -15.06
N TYR A 241 2.77 -18.08 -15.93
CA TYR A 241 3.68 -18.63 -16.92
C TYR A 241 3.55 -17.99 -18.30
N ILE A 242 2.61 -17.06 -18.46
CA ILE A 242 2.30 -16.42 -19.74
C ILE A 242 2.69 -14.94 -19.74
N TYR A 243 2.36 -14.23 -18.66
CA TYR A 243 2.56 -12.79 -18.51
C TYR A 243 3.93 -12.46 -17.92
N GLY A 244 4.50 -11.31 -18.31
CA GLY A 244 5.85 -10.91 -17.96
C GLY A 244 5.94 -9.76 -16.95
N ALA A 245 7.10 -9.10 -16.97
CA ALA A 245 7.49 -8.06 -16.05
C ALA A 245 6.55 -6.84 -16.07
N GLU A 246 5.98 -6.51 -17.23
CA GLU A 246 5.07 -5.38 -17.40
C GLU A 246 3.84 -5.54 -16.50
N HIS A 247 3.27 -6.72 -16.47
CA HIS A 247 2.10 -7.01 -15.61
C HIS A 247 2.50 -7.16 -14.13
N LEU A 248 3.71 -7.63 -13.85
CA LEU A 248 4.23 -7.72 -12.49
C LEU A 248 4.41 -6.32 -11.88
N ILE A 249 4.94 -5.34 -12.59
CA ILE A 249 5.08 -3.98 -12.06
C ILE A 249 3.73 -3.28 -11.89
N ARG A 250 2.73 -3.59 -12.73
CA ARG A 250 1.35 -3.12 -12.50
C ARG A 250 0.80 -3.66 -11.18
N LEU A 251 1.06 -4.94 -10.85
CA LEU A 251 0.70 -5.51 -9.55
C LEU A 251 1.39 -4.76 -8.42
N PHE A 252 2.70 -4.48 -8.51
CA PHE A 252 3.42 -3.69 -7.50
C PHE A 252 2.80 -2.32 -7.25
N SER A 253 2.27 -1.67 -8.29
CA SER A 253 1.60 -0.37 -8.12
C SER A 253 0.30 -0.44 -7.31
N LEU A 254 -0.38 -1.59 -7.33
CA LEU A 254 -1.62 -1.84 -6.60
C LEU A 254 -1.41 -2.51 -5.24
N MET A 255 -0.24 -3.13 -5.01
CA MET A 255 0.04 -3.87 -3.79
C MET A 255 -0.16 -3.06 -2.49
N PRO A 256 0.19 -1.76 -2.40
CA PRO A 256 -0.05 -0.97 -1.20
C PRO A 256 -1.53 -0.93 -0.80
N GLU A 257 -2.42 -0.78 -1.77
CA GLU A 257 -3.88 -0.75 -1.54
C GLU A 257 -4.41 -2.15 -1.21
N LEU A 258 -3.94 -3.17 -1.91
CA LEU A 258 -4.35 -4.57 -1.68
C LEU A 258 -3.93 -5.03 -0.28
N LEU A 259 -2.70 -4.75 0.13
CA LEU A 259 -2.21 -5.12 1.46
C LEU A 259 -2.90 -4.32 2.57
N ALA A 260 -3.26 -3.06 2.34
CA ALA A 260 -4.02 -2.25 3.29
C ALA A 260 -5.42 -2.82 3.58
N GLN A 261 -5.99 -3.57 2.64
CA GLN A 261 -7.30 -4.22 2.80
C GLN A 261 -7.22 -5.60 3.48
N THR A 262 -6.01 -6.14 3.66
CA THR A 262 -5.84 -7.43 4.33
C THR A 262 -5.82 -7.27 5.85
N ASN A 263 -6.34 -8.29 6.56
CA ASN A 263 -6.26 -8.35 8.03
C ASN A 263 -4.94 -9.00 8.50
N MET A 264 -3.83 -8.73 7.82
CA MET A 264 -2.53 -9.25 8.21
C MET A 264 -2.04 -8.60 9.51
N GLU A 265 -1.37 -9.39 10.35
CA GLU A 265 -0.69 -8.88 11.53
C GLU A 265 0.39 -7.86 11.11
N TYR A 266 0.49 -6.74 11.84
CA TYR A 266 1.43 -5.64 11.56
C TYR A 266 2.87 -6.12 11.32
N LYS A 267 3.33 -7.11 12.11
CA LYS A 267 4.69 -7.66 11.99
C LYS A 267 4.88 -8.44 10.68
N SER A 268 3.89 -9.20 10.25
CA SER A 268 3.90 -9.93 8.99
C SER A 268 3.82 -8.99 7.80
N THR A 269 2.99 -7.96 7.90
CA THR A 269 2.87 -6.89 6.91
C THR A 269 4.19 -6.16 6.69
N GLY A 270 4.90 -5.82 7.77
CA GLY A 270 6.21 -5.17 7.70
C GLY A 270 7.26 -6.02 6.97
N ARG A 271 7.31 -7.32 7.24
CA ARG A 271 8.22 -8.25 6.55
C ARG A 271 7.89 -8.41 5.08
N SER A 272 6.61 -8.57 4.74
CA SER A 272 6.16 -8.66 3.35
C SER A 272 6.51 -7.40 2.57
N HIS A 273 6.32 -6.23 3.17
CA HIS A 273 6.71 -4.94 2.61
C HIS A 273 8.21 -4.87 2.32
N GLU A 274 9.05 -5.30 3.26
CA GLU A 274 10.51 -5.30 3.11
C GLU A 274 10.94 -6.21 1.94
N GLU A 275 10.38 -7.41 1.85
CA GLU A 275 10.69 -8.37 0.79
C GLU A 275 10.19 -7.87 -0.59
N LEU A 276 9.00 -7.33 -0.67
CA LEU A 276 8.47 -6.73 -1.91
C LEU A 276 9.30 -5.53 -2.37
N SER A 277 9.81 -4.72 -1.43
CA SER A 277 10.71 -3.61 -1.76
C SER A 277 12.06 -4.12 -2.28
N LYS A 278 12.63 -5.18 -1.71
CA LYS A 278 13.86 -5.83 -2.21
C LYS A 278 13.66 -6.37 -3.61
N LEU A 279 12.56 -7.06 -3.87
CA LEU A 279 12.21 -7.57 -5.20
C LEU A 279 12.06 -6.44 -6.22
N SER A 280 11.38 -5.36 -5.87
CA SER A 280 11.22 -4.19 -6.74
C SER A 280 12.58 -3.55 -7.10
N ILE A 281 13.47 -3.36 -6.12
CA ILE A 281 14.82 -2.82 -6.34
C ILE A 281 15.64 -3.77 -7.23
N TRP A 282 15.55 -5.07 -6.98
CA TRP A 282 16.24 -6.07 -7.81
C TRP A 282 15.73 -6.07 -9.25
N LEU A 283 14.41 -6.03 -9.44
CA LEU A 283 13.78 -5.96 -10.77
C LEU A 283 14.19 -4.68 -11.52
N SER A 284 14.31 -3.57 -10.80
CA SER A 284 14.80 -2.29 -11.33
C SER A 284 16.24 -2.41 -11.88
N ARG A 285 17.12 -3.06 -11.13
CA ARG A 285 18.53 -3.28 -11.55
C ARG A 285 18.64 -4.20 -12.76
N ASN A 286 17.69 -5.12 -12.90
CA ASN A 286 17.63 -6.11 -13.98
C ASN A 286 16.61 -5.74 -15.06
N SER A 287 16.19 -4.48 -15.14
CA SER A 287 15.11 -4.05 -16.03
C SER A 287 15.39 -4.34 -17.50
N GLU A 288 16.63 -4.15 -17.96
CA GLU A 288 17.03 -4.46 -19.33
C GLU A 288 16.88 -5.96 -19.72
N LYS A 289 16.92 -6.84 -18.73
CA LYS A 289 16.77 -8.29 -18.94
C LYS A 289 15.30 -8.69 -19.09
N TYR A 290 14.41 -8.08 -18.31
CA TYR A 290 13.03 -8.55 -18.16
C TYR A 290 12.00 -7.73 -18.95
N PHE A 291 12.26 -6.44 -19.23
CA PHE A 291 11.36 -5.57 -19.99
C PHE A 291 11.75 -5.50 -21.48
N ARG A 292 11.90 -6.66 -22.10
CA ARG A 292 12.20 -6.78 -23.52
C ARG A 292 11.02 -7.24 -24.37
N THR A 293 9.82 -7.20 -23.82
CA THR A 293 8.65 -7.70 -24.50
C THR A 293 8.27 -6.80 -25.67
N GLU A 294 8.00 -7.40 -26.82
CA GLU A 294 7.49 -6.70 -27.98
C GLU A 294 6.02 -6.33 -27.77
N TYR A 295 5.63 -5.16 -28.28
CA TYR A 295 4.25 -4.74 -28.35
C TYR A 295 3.72 -4.94 -29.76
N VAL A 296 2.52 -5.47 -29.87
CA VAL A 296 1.81 -5.71 -31.13
C VAL A 296 0.50 -4.95 -31.13
N ASN A 297 0.01 -4.55 -32.29
CA ASN A 297 -1.26 -3.85 -32.38
C ASN A 297 -2.40 -4.79 -31.92
N ALA A 298 -3.25 -4.34 -31.03
CA ALA A 298 -4.36 -5.13 -30.50
C ALA A 298 -5.32 -5.61 -31.60
N ASN A 299 -5.42 -4.88 -32.71
CA ASN A 299 -6.24 -5.24 -33.87
C ASN A 299 -5.63 -6.33 -34.74
N GLU A 300 -4.31 -6.57 -34.65
CA GLU A 300 -3.61 -7.62 -35.40
C GLU A 300 -3.65 -8.96 -34.68
N ILE A 301 -4.05 -8.99 -33.43
CA ILE A 301 -4.37 -10.23 -32.71
C ILE A 301 -5.71 -10.72 -33.25
N ALA A 302 -5.63 -11.45 -34.38
CA ALA A 302 -6.80 -11.93 -35.11
C ALA A 302 -7.76 -12.67 -34.17
N PRO A 303 -9.08 -12.49 -34.33
CA PRO A 303 -10.03 -13.47 -33.83
C PRO A 303 -9.72 -14.76 -34.62
N GLU A 304 -9.09 -15.75 -34.00
CA GLU A 304 -9.12 -17.12 -34.55
C GLU A 304 -10.62 -17.42 -34.72
N ASN A 305 -10.99 -17.64 -35.96
CA ASN A 305 -12.34 -17.91 -36.40
C ASN A 305 -13.06 -18.85 -35.44
N VAL A 306 -14.24 -18.43 -35.06
CA VAL A 306 -15.24 -19.19 -34.30
C VAL A 306 -15.54 -20.50 -35.00
#